data_397c5d2f9389311f703d374e0b8359b1
#
_entry.id   397c5d2f9389311f703d374e0b8359b1
#
_cell.length_a   1.000
_cell.length_b   1.000
_cell.length_c   1.000
_cell.angle_alpha   90.00
_cell.angle_beta   90.00
_cell.angle_gamma   90.00
#
_symmetry.space_group_name_H-M   'P 1'
#
loop_
_entity.id
_entity.type
_entity.pdbx_description
1 polymer ?
#
loop_
_entity_poly.entity_id
_entity_poly.type
_entity_poly.pdbx_seq_one_letter_code
_entity_poly.pdbx_strand_id
1 'polypeptide(L)'
;MKIGESGHKNDMAKGDFVEVLVDAGSGVAREYIVGATKAGRTVEVRSSRTTVEVRELTRTGGVIRTARFIAPRVLAVVEHPADDRGRARPKAA
;
A
#
# COMPACT_ATOMS: atom_id res chain seq x y z
N MET A 1 3.78 10.63 10.72
CA MET A 1 3.31 10.49 10.12
C MET A 1 2.10 10.16 10.25
N LYS A 2 1.38 10.41 10.48
CA LYS A 2 0.35 10.25 10.61
C LYS A 2 -0.36 9.97 9.75
N ILE A 3 -0.19 9.74 9.17
CA ILE A 3 -0.61 9.29 8.26
C ILE A 3 -1.88 9.05 8.34
N GLY A 4 -2.11 8.56 8.22
CA GLY A 4 -3.21 8.36 8.12
C GLY A 4 -4.13 8.81 8.91
N GLU A 5 -4.11 9.20 9.43
CA GLU A 5 -4.81 9.47 10.12
C GLU A 5 -5.73 10.06 9.73
N SER A 6 -5.99 10.10 9.48
CA SER A 6 -6.70 10.80 9.24
C SER A 6 -7.71 10.77 8.52
N GLY A 7 -8.31 11.30 8.50
CA GLY A 7 -9.35 11.34 7.83
C GLY A 7 -9.27 11.17 6.50
N HIS A 8 -8.24 11.18 6.04
CA HIS A 8 -8.09 11.00 4.76
C HIS A 8 -8.31 9.70 4.32
N LYS A 9 -8.67 8.81 5.12
CA LYS A 9 -8.99 7.57 4.68
C LYS A 9 -9.88 7.59 3.57
N ASN A 10 -10.78 8.47 3.51
CA ASN A 10 -11.69 8.44 2.45
C ASN A 10 -11.05 8.63 1.16
N ASP A 11 -10.12 9.45 1.07
CA ASP A 11 -9.47 9.68 -0.17
C ASP A 11 -8.68 8.51 -0.56
N MET A 12 -8.10 7.84 0.35
CA MET A 12 -7.35 6.74 -0.01
C MET A 12 -8.20 5.66 -0.49
N ALA A 13 -9.40 5.56 -0.06
CA ALA A 13 -10.27 4.51 -0.49
C ALA A 13 -10.63 4.60 -1.95
N LYS A 14 -10.41 5.72 -2.60
CA LYS A 14 -10.75 5.81 -3.97
C LYS A 14 -9.78 5.13 -4.86
N GLY A 15 -8.64 4.82 -4.43
CA GLY A 15 -7.65 4.14 -5.24
C GLY A 15 -7.02 3.02 -4.47
N ASP A 16 -6.12 2.32 -5.08
CA ASP A 16 -5.40 1.27 -4.42
C ASP A 16 -4.55 1.86 -3.33
N PHE A 17 -4.41 1.15 -2.23
CA PHE A 17 -3.38 1.51 -1.28
C PHE A 17 -2.92 0.28 -0.52
N VAL A 18 -1.76 0.38 0.08
CA VAL A 18 -1.14 -0.73 0.78
C VAL A 18 -0.68 -0.22 2.14
N GLU A 19 -1.00 -0.96 3.18
CA GLU A 19 -0.53 -0.64 4.52
C GLU A 19 0.61 -1.57 4.83
N VAL A 20 1.70 -1.05 5.34
CA VAL A 20 2.86 -1.86 5.71
C VAL A 20 3.17 -1.57 7.17
N LEU A 21 3.23 -2.62 7.97
CA LEU A 21 3.54 -2.49 9.38
C LEU A 21 4.97 -2.95 9.58
N VAL A 22 5.79 -2.11 10.13
CA VAL A 22 7.22 -2.36 10.24
C VAL A 22 7.67 -2.34 11.69
N ASP A 23 8.55 -3.26 12.04
CA ASP A 23 9.13 -3.29 13.37
C ASP A 23 10.16 -2.17 13.43
N ALA A 24 9.92 -1.19 14.25
CA ALA A 24 10.81 -0.04 14.37
C ALA A 24 11.78 -0.21 15.54
N GLY A 25 11.78 -1.36 16.17
CA GLY A 25 12.70 -1.64 17.26
C GLY A 25 12.08 -1.38 18.61
N SER A 26 12.62 -1.97 19.61
CA SER A 26 12.17 -1.77 20.98
C SER A 26 10.69 -2.02 21.22
N GLY A 27 10.15 -2.95 20.50
CA GLY A 27 8.73 -3.26 20.68
C GLY A 27 7.80 -2.27 20.04
N VAL A 28 8.31 -1.38 19.23
CA VAL A 28 7.48 -0.38 18.58
C VAL A 28 7.23 -0.77 17.13
N ALA A 29 6.00 -0.65 16.69
CA ALA A 29 5.66 -0.88 15.29
C ALA A 29 5.28 0.44 14.66
N ARG A 30 5.61 0.59 13.39
CA ARG A 30 5.29 1.81 12.68
C ARG A 30 4.51 1.46 11.42
N GLU A 31 3.47 2.18 11.16
CA GLU A 31 2.65 1.90 10.01
C GLU A 31 2.95 2.87 8.89
N TYR A 32 3.04 2.38 7.67
CA TYR A 32 3.20 3.20 6.50
C TYR A 32 2.07 2.90 5.55
N ILE A 33 1.57 3.92 4.90
CA ILE A 33 0.51 3.74 3.92
C ILE A 33 1.00 4.30 2.60
N VAL A 34 0.96 3.49 1.57
CA VAL A 34 1.35 3.91 0.24
C VAL A 34 0.12 3.83 -0.63
N GLY A 35 -0.37 4.95 -1.08
CA GLY A 35 -1.59 4.98 -1.85
C GLY A 35 -1.40 5.59 -3.20
N ALA A 36 -2.31 5.29 -4.09
CA ALA A 36 -2.31 5.89 -5.40
C ALA A 36 -2.61 7.37 -5.25
N THR A 37 -1.85 8.18 -5.93
CA THR A 37 -1.99 9.63 -5.80
C THR A 37 -2.94 10.22 -6.82
N LYS A 38 -3.35 9.44 -7.79
CA LYS A 38 -4.32 9.88 -8.77
C LYS A 38 -5.18 8.75 -9.21
N ALA A 39 -6.34 9.06 -9.69
CA ALA A 39 -7.26 8.05 -10.19
C ALA A 39 -6.61 7.26 -11.32
N GLY A 40 -6.91 6.04 -11.42
CA GLY A 40 -6.39 5.21 -12.48
C GLY A 40 -5.04 4.59 -12.22
N ARG A 41 -4.42 4.93 -11.12
CA ARG A 41 -3.14 4.34 -10.78
C ARG A 41 -3.34 3.14 -9.87
N THR A 42 -2.40 2.25 -9.89
CA THR A 42 -2.46 1.06 -9.05
C THR A 42 -1.27 1.02 -8.13
N VAL A 43 -1.35 0.22 -7.09
CA VAL A 43 -0.25 0.03 -6.17
C VAL A 43 0.04 -1.46 -6.12
N GLU A 44 1.28 -1.82 -6.38
CA GLU A 44 1.68 -3.19 -6.48
C GLU A 44 2.71 -3.54 -5.44
N VAL A 45 2.64 -4.72 -4.86
CA VAL A 45 3.61 -5.16 -3.87
C VAL A 45 4.46 -6.25 -4.48
N ARG A 46 5.76 -6.14 -4.34
CA ARG A 46 6.68 -7.17 -4.76
C ARG A 46 7.58 -7.53 -3.60
N SER A 47 7.66 -8.77 -3.28
CA SER A 47 8.44 -9.23 -2.12
C SER A 47 9.55 -10.15 -2.53
N SER A 48 10.68 -10.04 -1.85
CA SER A 48 11.75 -11.00 -2.00
C SER A 48 12.19 -11.35 -0.60
N ARG A 49 13.25 -12.14 -0.48
CA ARG A 49 13.71 -12.51 0.78
C ARG A 49 14.22 -11.33 1.52
N THR A 50 14.73 -10.31 0.89
CA THR A 50 15.38 -9.20 1.54
C THR A 50 14.59 -7.92 1.53
N THR A 51 13.66 -7.77 0.60
CA THR A 51 12.93 -6.50 0.51
C THR A 51 11.46 -6.70 0.20
N VAL A 52 10.69 -5.73 0.63
CA VAL A 52 9.30 -5.62 0.24
C VAL A 52 9.21 -4.27 -0.46
N GLU A 53 8.79 -4.26 -1.72
CA GLU A 53 8.67 -3.03 -2.48
C GLU A 53 7.20 -2.75 -2.75
N VAL A 54 6.80 -1.52 -2.57
CA VAL A 54 5.45 -1.10 -2.86
C VAL A 54 5.56 -0.02 -3.92
N ARG A 55 4.99 -0.27 -5.08
CA ARG A 55 5.16 0.60 -6.24
C ARG A 55 3.86 1.18 -6.70
N GLU A 56 3.86 2.47 -6.94
CA GLU A 56 2.70 3.10 -7.54
C GLU A 56 2.93 3.14 -9.04
N LEU A 57 1.97 2.65 -9.80
CA LEU A 57 2.10 2.54 -11.25
C LEU A 57 1.03 3.32 -11.96
N THR A 58 1.37 3.80 -13.13
CA THR A 58 0.39 4.46 -13.98
C THR A 58 -0.47 3.38 -14.58
N ARG A 59 -1.58 3.76 -15.28
CA ARG A 59 -2.41 2.83 -15.92
C ARG A 59 -1.68 2.02 -16.91
N THR A 60 -0.64 2.48 -17.50
CA THR A 60 0.07 1.72 -18.52
C THR A 60 1.27 1.01 -17.95
N GLY A 61 1.42 1.03 -16.64
CA GLY A 61 2.50 0.24 -16.01
C GLY A 61 3.76 0.99 -15.70
N GLY A 62 3.81 2.26 -15.96
CA GLY A 62 5.02 3.01 -15.64
C GLY A 62 5.12 3.25 -14.14
N VAL A 63 6.31 3.16 -13.59
CA VAL A 63 6.50 3.33 -12.17
C VAL A 63 6.58 4.79 -11.80
N ILE A 64 5.74 5.23 -10.89
CA ILE A 64 5.75 6.59 -10.40
C ILE A 64 6.68 6.72 -9.21
N ARG A 65 6.59 5.80 -8.30
CA ARG A 65 7.46 5.80 -7.12
C ARG A 65 7.49 4.43 -6.50
N THR A 66 8.51 4.17 -5.75
CA THR A 66 8.67 2.90 -5.09
C THR A 66 9.07 3.14 -3.63
N ALA A 67 8.39 2.47 -2.72
CA ALA A 67 8.78 2.47 -1.33
C ALA A 67 9.41 1.10 -1.08
N ARG A 68 10.54 1.06 -0.43
CA ARG A 68 11.19 -0.20 -0.13
C ARG A 68 11.32 -0.37 1.35
N PHE A 69 11.09 -1.58 1.81
CA PHE A 69 11.19 -1.90 3.21
C PHE A 69 12.07 -3.14 3.34
N ILE A 70 12.75 -3.27 4.45
CA ILE A 70 13.61 -4.42 4.68
C ILE A 70 12.73 -5.55 5.14
N ALA A 71 12.67 -6.61 4.35
CA ALA A 71 11.71 -7.69 4.58
C ALA A 71 11.70 -8.24 6.00
N PRO A 72 12.83 -8.51 6.62
CA PRO A 72 12.81 -9.05 7.96
C PRO A 72 12.16 -8.14 9.01
N ARG A 73 11.98 -6.87 8.70
CA ARG A 73 11.34 -6.00 9.63
C ARG A 73 9.89 -5.75 9.33
N VAL A 74 9.39 -6.29 8.25
CA VAL A 74 8.00 -6.10 7.88
C VAL A 74 7.16 -7.11 8.62
N LEU A 75 6.23 -6.62 9.42
CA LEU A 75 5.38 -7.46 10.20
C LEU A 75 4.09 -7.83 9.49
N ALA A 76 3.62 -6.96 8.66
CA ALA A 76 2.38 -7.22 7.93
C ALA A 76 2.26 -6.31 6.72
N VAL A 77 1.61 -6.80 5.69
CA VAL A 77 1.32 -6.01 4.50
C VAL A 77 -0.14 -6.26 4.18
N VAL A 78 -0.91 -5.21 4.06
CA VAL A 78 -2.32 -5.34 3.74
C VAL A 78 -2.59 -4.55 2.49
N GLU A 79 -3.06 -5.22 1.45
CA GLU A 79 -3.36 -4.57 0.19
C GLU A 79 -4.83 -4.24 0.11
N HIS A 80 -5.13 -3.02 -0.26
CA HIS A 80 -6.50 -2.58 -0.41
C HIS A 80 -6.71 -2.15 -1.86
N PRO A 81 -7.32 -2.96 -2.66
CA PRO A 81 -7.55 -2.58 -4.06
C PRO A 81 -8.56 -1.46 -4.10
N ALA A 82 -8.56 -0.76 -5.18
CA ALA A 82 -9.47 0.36 -5.37
C ALA A 82 -10.90 -0.08 -5.19
N ASP A 83 -11.62 0.77 -4.56
CA ASP A 83 -12.93 0.45 -4.37
C ASP A 83 -13.66 0.85 -5.54
N ASP A 84 -13.93 0.08 -6.41
CA ASP A 84 -14.44 0.44 -7.54
C ASP A 84 -15.71 0.22 -7.60
N ARG A 85 -16.25 0.52 -6.86
CA ARG A 85 -17.43 0.46 -6.93
C ARG A 85 -17.93 -0.51 -7.61
N GLY A 86 -18.07 -1.15 -7.44
CA GLY A 86 -18.59 -1.99 -8.18
C GLY A 86 -17.93 -3.09 -8.55
N ARG A 87 -17.02 -3.05 -8.66
CA ARG A 87 -16.34 -3.97 -9.15
C ARG A 87 -16.22 -4.94 -8.28
N ALA A 88 -16.75 -5.40 -7.95
CA ALA A 88 -16.66 -6.37 -7.13
C ALA A 88 -15.60 -7.16 -7.08
N ARG A 89 -15.27 -7.41 -6.65
CA ARG A 89 -14.29 -8.08 -6.58
C ARG A 89 -14.57 -9.19 -6.16
N PRO A 90 -14.75 -9.77 -6.21
CA PRO A 90 -15.12 -10.83 -5.92
C PRO A 90 -14.77 -11.59 -5.03
N LYS A 91 -14.74 -11.58 -4.81
CA LYS A 91 -14.52 -12.12 -4.24
C LYS A 91 -14.22 -12.79 -3.76
N ALA A 92 -14.02 -12.91 -3.65
CA ALA A 92 -13.72 -13.32 -3.42
C ALA A 92 -13.72 -14.02 -3.07
N ALA A 93 -13.80 -14.27 -3.25
CA ALA A 93 -13.87 -14.75 -2.98
C ALA A 93 -13.88 -15.13 -2.69
#